data_3e24cd048e67d9617503b8f743cd45d0
#
_entry.id   3e24cd048e67d9617503b8f743cd45d0
#
_cell.length_a   1.000
_cell.length_b   1.000
_cell.length_c   1.000
_cell.angle_alpha   90.00
_cell.angle_beta   90.00
_cell.angle_gamma   90.00
#
_symmetry.space_group_name_H-M   'P 1'
#
loop_
_entity.id
_entity.type
_entity.pdbx_description
1 polymer ?
#
loop_
_entity_poly.entity_id
_entity_poly.type
_entity_poly.pdbx_seq_one_letter_code
_entity_poly.pdbx_strand_id
1 'polypeptide(L)'
;MSPFQHGEVFVTHDGAETDLDLGHYERFVNSTMSRANNFTTGRVYEDVLRKERRGDYLGATIQVIPHITDEIKSRIIKGAGDADVALVEIGGTVGDIESQPFLEAIRQLRVEVGAKRAMLMHLTLVPYIATAGETKTKPTQHSVKELRSIGLQPDVLICRSDHPIDLSSRRKIALFT
;
A
#
# COMPACT_ATOMS: atom_id res chain seq x y z
N MET A 1 -9.46 -10.47 -3.30
CA MET A 1 -10.25 -10.95 -4.46
C MET A 1 -9.29 -11.58 -5.43
N SER A 2 -9.65 -12.68 -6.08
CA SER A 2 -8.76 -13.31 -7.06
C SER A 2 -8.82 -12.53 -8.38
N PRO A 3 -7.69 -12.07 -8.93
CA PRO A 3 -7.65 -11.36 -10.22
C PRO A 3 -8.30 -12.18 -11.35
N PHE A 4 -8.15 -13.47 -11.31
CA PHE A 4 -8.79 -14.40 -12.27
C PHE A 4 -10.31 -14.28 -12.32
N GLN A 5 -10.97 -14.03 -11.16
CA GLN A 5 -12.43 -13.98 -11.09
C GLN A 5 -13.03 -12.67 -11.59
N HIS A 6 -12.34 -11.55 -11.49
CA HIS A 6 -12.83 -10.25 -11.98
C HIS A 6 -12.27 -9.83 -13.35
N GLY A 7 -11.39 -10.64 -13.95
CA GLY A 7 -10.89 -10.45 -15.30
C GLY A 7 -9.83 -9.36 -15.47
N GLU A 8 -9.45 -8.68 -14.41
CA GLU A 8 -8.37 -7.70 -14.39
C GLU A 8 -7.06 -8.39 -13.97
N VAL A 9 -6.50 -9.15 -14.93
CA VAL A 9 -5.36 -10.03 -14.70
C VAL A 9 -4.18 -9.60 -15.56
N PHE A 10 -3.00 -9.56 -14.94
CA PHE A 10 -1.72 -9.55 -15.62
C PHE A 10 -0.95 -10.82 -15.28
N VAL A 11 -0.38 -11.47 -16.27
CA VAL A 11 0.44 -12.67 -16.07
C VAL A 11 1.91 -12.27 -16.23
N THR A 12 2.68 -12.47 -15.17
CA THR A 12 4.12 -12.18 -15.18
C THR A 12 4.88 -13.16 -16.06
N HIS A 13 6.12 -12.84 -16.42
CA HIS A 13 6.95 -13.71 -17.26
C HIS A 13 7.22 -15.09 -16.63
N ASP A 14 7.18 -15.21 -15.31
CA ASP A 14 7.32 -16.46 -14.55
C ASP A 14 5.97 -17.16 -14.26
N GLY A 15 4.89 -16.75 -14.95
CA GLY A 15 3.60 -17.39 -14.95
C GLY A 15 2.74 -17.11 -13.72
N ALA A 16 3.01 -16.07 -12.95
CA ALA A 16 2.14 -15.67 -11.84
C ALA A 16 0.97 -14.82 -12.34
N GLU A 17 -0.24 -15.18 -11.95
CA GLU A 17 -1.43 -14.34 -12.12
C GLU A 17 -1.45 -13.27 -11.04
N THR A 18 -1.50 -12.02 -11.46
CA THR A 18 -1.40 -10.85 -10.60
C THR A 18 -2.46 -9.82 -10.97
N ASP A 19 -2.55 -8.76 -10.18
CA ASP A 19 -3.38 -7.62 -10.49
C ASP A 19 -2.92 -6.94 -11.80
N LEU A 20 -3.86 -6.36 -12.54
CA LEU A 20 -3.60 -5.69 -13.82
C LEU A 20 -2.63 -4.51 -13.67
N ASP A 21 -2.65 -3.83 -12.54
CA ASP A 21 -1.77 -2.69 -12.27
C ASP A 21 -0.29 -3.05 -12.39
N LEU A 22 0.07 -4.30 -12.08
CA LEU A 22 1.45 -4.76 -12.24
C LEU A 22 1.94 -4.67 -13.70
N GLY A 23 1.06 -4.93 -14.66
CA GLY A 23 1.35 -4.75 -16.09
C GLY A 23 1.57 -3.29 -16.48
N HIS A 24 0.84 -2.38 -15.85
CA HIS A 24 1.07 -0.94 -16.02
C HIS A 24 2.43 -0.54 -15.47
N TYR A 25 2.81 -1.01 -14.28
CA TYR A 25 4.13 -0.73 -13.69
C TYR A 25 5.25 -1.27 -14.56
N GLU A 26 5.16 -2.52 -15.01
CA GLU A 26 6.15 -3.10 -15.94
C GLU A 26 6.34 -2.23 -17.17
N ARG A 27 5.24 -1.76 -17.78
CA ARG A 27 5.26 -0.92 -18.96
C ARG A 27 5.90 0.45 -18.71
N PHE A 28 5.56 1.12 -17.60
CA PHE A 28 6.03 2.48 -17.33
C PHE A 28 7.45 2.53 -16.75
N VAL A 29 7.81 1.53 -15.96
CA VAL A 29 9.14 1.45 -15.33
C VAL A 29 10.14 0.72 -16.22
N ASN A 30 9.66 0.04 -17.27
CA ASN A 30 10.48 -0.80 -18.17
C ASN A 30 11.29 -1.86 -17.39
N SER A 31 10.64 -2.50 -16.44
CA SER A 31 11.24 -3.50 -15.57
C SER A 31 10.39 -4.76 -15.59
N THR A 32 11.00 -5.93 -15.79
CA THR A 32 10.25 -7.20 -15.84
C THR A 32 9.76 -7.57 -14.44
N MET A 33 8.44 -7.74 -14.32
CA MET A 33 7.79 -8.13 -13.07
C MET A 33 7.73 -9.65 -12.91
N SER A 34 7.77 -10.09 -11.68
CA SER A 34 7.73 -11.50 -11.30
C SER A 34 6.70 -11.73 -10.18
N ARG A 35 6.46 -12.99 -9.83
CA ARG A 35 5.59 -13.34 -8.69
C ARG A 35 6.03 -12.77 -7.35
N ALA A 36 7.28 -12.31 -7.23
CA ALA A 36 7.77 -11.65 -6.02
C ALA A 36 7.24 -10.21 -5.87
N ASN A 37 6.78 -9.62 -6.97
CA ASN A 37 6.36 -8.21 -7.01
C ASN A 37 4.86 -8.00 -6.68
N ASN A 38 4.11 -9.08 -6.48
CA ASN A 38 2.70 -8.98 -6.07
C ASN A 38 2.36 -10.06 -5.04
N PHE A 39 1.62 -9.70 -4.01
CA PHE A 39 1.07 -10.65 -3.05
C PHE A 39 -0.19 -10.10 -2.38
N THR A 40 -1.12 -10.98 -2.12
CA THR A 40 -2.42 -10.67 -1.52
C THR A 40 -2.44 -11.01 -0.03
N THR A 41 -3.39 -10.46 0.70
CA THR A 41 -3.68 -10.81 2.11
C THR A 41 -3.82 -12.32 2.27
N GLY A 42 -4.62 -12.96 1.41
CA GLY A 42 -4.83 -14.42 1.47
C GLY A 42 -3.53 -15.22 1.38
N ARG A 43 -2.62 -14.79 0.49
CA ARG A 43 -1.32 -15.46 0.34
C ARG A 43 -0.43 -15.30 1.58
N VAL A 44 -0.43 -14.14 2.19
CA VAL A 44 0.32 -13.90 3.43
C VAL A 44 -0.17 -14.82 4.55
N TYR A 45 -1.49 -14.83 4.78
CA TYR A 45 -2.08 -15.69 5.82
C TYR A 45 -1.89 -17.18 5.54
N GLU A 46 -2.06 -17.63 4.30
CA GLU A 46 -1.83 -19.02 3.92
C GLU A 46 -0.40 -19.46 4.26
N ASP A 47 0.61 -18.66 3.93
CA ASP A 47 1.99 -19.02 4.18
C ASP A 47 2.33 -19.02 5.67
N VAL A 48 1.79 -18.10 6.46
CA VAL A 48 1.95 -18.09 7.92
C VAL A 48 1.29 -19.32 8.54
N LEU A 49 0.06 -19.67 8.15
CA LEU A 49 -0.63 -20.87 8.64
C LEU A 49 0.11 -22.14 8.23
N ARG A 50 0.68 -22.18 7.03
CA ARG A 50 1.48 -23.32 6.58
C ARG A 50 2.76 -23.48 7.41
N LYS A 51 3.44 -22.39 7.72
CA LYS A 51 4.61 -22.37 8.63
C LYS A 51 4.24 -22.83 10.03
N GLU A 52 3.11 -22.37 10.58
CA GLU A 52 2.60 -22.80 11.88
C GLU A 52 2.38 -24.32 11.93
N ARG A 53 1.68 -24.85 10.95
CA ARG A 53 1.39 -26.31 10.88
C ARG A 53 2.64 -27.17 10.70
N ARG A 54 3.69 -26.65 10.10
CA ARG A 54 4.99 -27.34 10.01
C ARG A 54 5.82 -27.26 11.29
N GLY A 55 5.42 -26.41 12.24
CA GLY A 55 6.16 -26.20 13.48
C GLY A 55 7.30 -25.19 13.38
N ASP A 56 7.33 -24.37 12.31
CA ASP A 56 8.41 -23.41 12.08
C ASP A 56 8.50 -22.34 13.20
N TYR A 57 7.41 -22.15 13.94
CA TYR A 57 7.35 -21.19 15.06
C TYR A 57 7.58 -21.83 16.45
N LEU A 58 8.01 -23.09 16.49
CA LEU A 58 8.43 -23.79 17.73
C LEU A 58 7.39 -23.74 18.87
N GLY A 59 6.10 -23.76 18.55
CA GLY A 59 5.00 -23.73 19.51
C GLY A 59 4.59 -22.34 20.01
N ALA A 60 5.14 -21.27 19.41
CA ALA A 60 4.69 -19.92 19.73
C ALA A 60 3.24 -19.67 19.29
N THR A 61 2.53 -18.84 20.04
CA THR A 61 1.20 -18.37 19.65
C THR A 61 1.31 -17.41 18.46
N ILE A 62 0.65 -17.76 17.35
CA ILE A 62 0.69 -16.94 16.14
C ILE A 62 -0.29 -15.77 16.26
N GLN A 63 0.19 -14.58 15.96
CA GLN A 63 -0.54 -13.31 16.05
C GLN A 63 -0.31 -12.49 14.79
N VAL A 64 -1.17 -11.49 14.54
CA VAL A 64 -0.96 -10.54 13.44
C VAL A 64 0.37 -9.82 13.62
N ILE A 65 0.64 -9.32 14.82
CA ILE A 65 1.94 -8.77 15.19
C ILE A 65 2.61 -9.81 16.13
N PRO A 66 3.80 -10.32 15.82
CA PRO A 66 4.65 -9.94 14.69
C PRO A 66 4.50 -10.81 13.43
N HIS A 67 3.84 -11.94 13.47
CA HIS A 67 4.00 -13.01 12.45
C HIS A 67 3.49 -12.61 11.06
N ILE A 68 2.31 -11.99 10.97
CA ILE A 68 1.76 -11.49 9.70
C ILE A 68 2.54 -10.25 9.23
N THR A 69 2.85 -9.32 10.13
CA THR A 69 3.60 -8.11 9.78
C THR A 69 5.02 -8.44 9.33
N ASP A 70 5.70 -9.40 9.96
CA ASP A 70 7.04 -9.85 9.55
C ASP A 70 7.02 -10.56 8.18
N GLU A 71 5.99 -11.37 7.91
CA GLU A 71 5.82 -11.98 6.59
C GLU A 71 5.62 -10.90 5.51
N ILE A 72 4.80 -9.87 5.76
CA ILE A 72 4.60 -8.75 4.84
C ILE A 72 5.92 -8.01 4.60
N LYS A 73 6.65 -7.64 5.65
CA LYS A 73 7.95 -6.95 5.54
C LYS A 73 8.97 -7.77 4.74
N SER A 74 9.05 -9.07 5.04
CA SER A 74 9.93 -10.00 4.32
C SER A 74 9.64 -10.04 2.83
N ARG A 75 8.35 -10.05 2.45
CA ARG A 75 7.94 -10.04 1.04
C ARG A 75 8.27 -8.74 0.34
N ILE A 76 8.06 -7.60 1.01
CA ILE A 76 8.43 -6.28 0.48
C ILE A 76 9.94 -6.24 0.19
N ILE A 77 10.76 -6.64 1.14
CA ILE A 77 12.23 -6.68 0.99
C ILE A 77 12.63 -7.63 -0.14
N LYS A 78 12.01 -8.81 -0.21
CA LYS A 78 12.28 -9.77 -1.28
C LYS A 78 11.88 -9.24 -2.64
N GLY A 79 10.73 -8.56 -2.74
CA GLY A 79 10.26 -7.94 -3.99
C GLY A 79 11.12 -6.76 -4.43
N ALA A 80 11.72 -6.03 -3.49
CA ALA A 80 12.67 -4.95 -3.77
C ALA A 80 13.99 -5.46 -4.37
N GLY A 81 14.44 -6.66 -3.95
CA GLY A 81 15.68 -7.24 -4.43
C GLY A 81 16.89 -6.32 -4.20
N ASP A 82 17.67 -6.14 -5.24
CA ASP A 82 18.86 -5.29 -5.29
C ASP A 82 18.62 -3.92 -5.97
N ALA A 83 17.36 -3.55 -6.16
CA ALA A 83 16.99 -2.27 -6.78
C ALA A 83 17.44 -1.07 -5.92
N ASP A 84 17.91 -0.01 -6.57
CA ASP A 84 18.25 1.25 -5.91
C ASP A 84 17.04 1.92 -5.25
N VAL A 85 15.86 1.78 -5.87
CA VAL A 85 14.59 2.30 -5.39
C VAL A 85 13.49 1.26 -5.60
N ALA A 86 12.73 0.97 -4.56
CA ALA A 86 11.54 0.14 -4.62
C ALA A 86 10.28 0.99 -4.40
N LEU A 87 9.34 0.91 -5.33
CA LEU A 87 8.00 1.48 -5.19
C LEU A 87 7.08 0.39 -4.64
N VAL A 88 6.54 0.61 -3.46
CA VAL A 88 5.65 -0.34 -2.78
C VAL A 88 4.26 0.28 -2.69
N GLU A 89 3.31 -0.31 -3.38
CA GLU A 89 1.91 0.09 -3.30
C GLU A 89 1.16 -0.76 -2.29
N ILE A 90 0.38 -0.10 -1.44
CA ILE A 90 -0.58 -0.75 -0.55
C ILE A 90 -1.97 -0.43 -1.10
N GLY A 91 -2.63 -1.46 -1.63
CA GLY A 91 -3.98 -1.35 -2.14
C GLY A 91 -5.03 -1.17 -1.05
N GLY A 92 -6.19 -0.67 -1.45
CA GLY A 92 -7.33 -0.41 -0.57
C GLY A 92 -7.35 1.01 0.00
N THR A 93 -8.39 1.29 0.77
CA THR A 93 -8.61 2.59 1.39
C THR A 93 -8.03 2.61 2.79
N VAL A 94 -7.35 3.70 3.16
CA VAL A 94 -6.90 3.91 4.55
C VAL A 94 -8.10 3.97 5.47
N GLY A 95 -8.08 3.14 6.52
CA GLY A 95 -9.21 2.96 7.43
C GLY A 95 -9.94 1.62 7.26
N ASP A 96 -9.76 0.95 6.13
CA ASP A 96 -10.32 -0.39 5.94
C ASP A 96 -9.59 -1.43 6.82
N ILE A 97 -10.36 -2.31 7.43
CA ILE A 97 -9.83 -3.35 8.33
C ILE A 97 -8.85 -4.27 7.61
N GLU A 98 -9.13 -4.58 6.35
CA GLU A 98 -8.33 -5.47 5.51
C GLU A 98 -6.90 -4.95 5.26
N SER A 99 -6.71 -3.63 5.23
CA SER A 99 -5.41 -3.01 4.99
C SER A 99 -4.59 -2.78 6.26
N GLN A 100 -5.19 -2.88 7.44
CA GLN A 100 -4.52 -2.58 8.71
C GLN A 100 -3.22 -3.36 8.95
N PRO A 101 -3.14 -4.69 8.72
CA PRO A 101 -1.88 -5.42 8.90
C PRO A 101 -0.76 -4.92 7.97
N PHE A 102 -1.10 -4.49 6.75
CA PHE A 102 -0.14 -3.92 5.80
C PHE A 102 0.35 -2.55 6.26
N LEU A 103 -0.55 -1.68 6.70
CA LEU A 103 -0.19 -0.35 7.20
C LEU A 103 0.68 -0.47 8.46
N GLU A 104 0.38 -1.40 9.35
CA GLU A 104 1.22 -1.68 10.52
C GLU A 104 2.60 -2.21 10.10
N ALA A 105 2.67 -3.12 9.13
CA ALA A 105 3.94 -3.61 8.60
C ALA A 105 4.78 -2.47 7.98
N ILE A 106 4.16 -1.56 7.23
CA ILE A 106 4.83 -0.38 6.67
C ILE A 106 5.33 0.55 7.77
N ARG A 107 4.52 0.77 8.82
CA ARG A 107 4.92 1.59 9.97
C ARG A 107 6.19 1.01 10.62
N GLN A 108 6.21 -0.30 10.87
CA GLN A 108 7.37 -0.99 11.42
C GLN A 108 8.57 -0.91 10.48
N LEU A 109 8.39 -1.25 9.21
CA LEU A 109 9.46 -1.23 8.21
C LEU A 109 10.09 0.15 8.09
N ARG A 110 9.27 1.22 8.09
CA ARG A 110 9.76 2.59 8.04
C ARG A 110 10.66 2.95 9.25
N VAL A 111 10.32 2.45 10.43
CA VAL A 111 11.15 2.61 11.64
C VAL A 111 12.45 1.83 11.50
N GLU A 112 12.39 0.59 11.02
CA GLU A 112 13.54 -0.30 10.87
C GLU A 112 14.56 0.23 9.84
N VAL A 113 14.10 0.70 8.68
CA VAL A 113 15.00 1.21 7.62
C VAL A 113 15.42 2.67 7.85
N GLY A 114 14.68 3.41 8.66
CA GLY A 114 14.92 4.80 8.99
C GLY A 114 14.37 5.79 7.96
N ALA A 115 14.04 7.01 8.43
CA ALA A 115 13.38 8.05 7.64
C ALA A 115 14.16 8.53 6.40
N LYS A 116 15.47 8.34 6.38
CA LYS A 116 16.31 8.70 5.22
C LYS A 116 16.18 7.70 4.06
N ARG A 117 15.68 6.50 4.32
CA ARG A 117 15.58 5.41 3.34
C ARG A 117 14.15 5.06 2.97
N ALA A 118 13.16 5.62 3.63
CA ALA A 118 11.75 5.37 3.36
C ALA A 118 10.97 6.69 3.28
N MET A 119 10.27 6.88 2.19
CA MET A 119 9.36 8.00 1.96
C MET A 119 7.94 7.47 1.84
N LEU A 120 7.00 8.07 2.55
CA LEU A 120 5.60 7.73 2.49
C LEU A 120 4.84 8.71 1.62
N MET A 121 4.30 8.22 0.52
CA MET A 121 3.42 8.97 -0.37
C MET A 121 1.98 8.53 -0.11
N HIS A 122 1.08 9.49 0.14
CA HIS A 122 -0.33 9.19 0.34
C HIS A 122 -1.16 9.77 -0.79
N LEU A 123 -1.89 8.90 -1.48
CA LEU A 123 -2.78 9.28 -2.57
C LEU A 123 -4.18 9.53 -2.04
N THR A 124 -4.75 10.70 -2.32
CA THR A 124 -6.09 11.09 -1.87
C THR A 124 -6.92 11.66 -3.01
N LEU A 125 -8.23 11.70 -2.80
CA LEU A 125 -9.17 12.30 -3.74
C LEU A 125 -9.61 13.69 -3.24
N VAL A 126 -9.58 14.67 -4.15
CA VAL A 126 -10.17 16.00 -3.95
C VAL A 126 -11.30 16.14 -4.97
N PRO A 127 -12.53 15.72 -4.62
CA PRO A 127 -13.65 15.72 -5.56
C PRO A 127 -14.14 17.12 -5.86
N TYR A 128 -14.58 17.35 -7.08
CA TYR A 128 -15.32 18.53 -7.47
C TYR A 128 -16.82 18.27 -7.38
N ILE A 129 -17.54 19.15 -6.71
CA ILE A 129 -18.99 19.06 -6.58
C ILE A 129 -19.62 20.06 -7.55
N ALA A 130 -20.09 19.59 -8.69
CA ALA A 130 -20.63 20.42 -9.76
C ALA A 130 -21.79 21.33 -9.30
N THR A 131 -22.67 20.81 -8.44
CA THR A 131 -23.80 21.59 -7.89
C THR A 131 -23.39 22.73 -6.96
N ALA A 132 -22.20 22.62 -6.35
CA ALA A 132 -21.64 23.64 -5.47
C ALA A 132 -20.57 24.51 -6.16
N GLY A 133 -20.11 24.10 -7.36
CA GLY A 133 -19.08 24.79 -8.12
C GLY A 133 -17.72 24.84 -7.42
N GLU A 134 -17.42 23.86 -6.55
CA GLU A 134 -16.17 23.87 -5.76
C GLU A 134 -15.57 22.49 -5.53
N THR A 135 -14.26 22.47 -5.31
CA THR A 135 -13.54 21.27 -4.84
C THR A 135 -13.69 21.10 -3.34
N LYS A 136 -13.81 19.86 -2.87
CA LYS A 136 -13.93 19.52 -1.45
C LYS A 136 -12.63 18.92 -0.90
N THR A 137 -12.03 19.59 0.08
CA THR A 137 -10.77 19.16 0.72
C THR A 137 -10.97 18.22 1.90
N LYS A 138 -12.21 18.10 2.42
CA LYS A 138 -12.51 17.26 3.60
C LYS A 138 -12.17 15.77 3.42
N PRO A 139 -12.45 15.10 2.29
CA PRO A 139 -12.07 13.71 2.10
C PRO A 139 -10.57 13.49 2.29
N THR A 140 -9.74 14.35 1.70
CA THR A 140 -8.28 14.33 1.88
C THR A 140 -7.87 14.50 3.35
N GLN A 141 -8.44 15.50 4.03
CA GLN A 141 -8.14 15.74 5.45
C GLN A 141 -8.49 14.54 6.33
N HIS A 142 -9.65 13.89 6.08
CA HIS A 142 -10.06 12.70 6.82
C HIS A 142 -9.14 11.52 6.53
N SER A 143 -8.80 11.27 5.27
CA SER A 143 -7.90 10.19 4.89
C SER A 143 -6.52 10.32 5.57
N VAL A 144 -5.95 11.52 5.58
CA VAL A 144 -4.67 11.77 6.28
C VAL A 144 -4.82 11.62 7.79
N LYS A 145 -5.93 12.07 8.37
CA LYS A 145 -6.21 11.88 9.80
C LYS A 145 -6.24 10.39 10.18
N GLU A 146 -6.91 9.55 9.38
CA GLU A 146 -6.93 8.11 9.60
C GLU A 146 -5.53 7.50 9.49
N LEU A 147 -4.75 7.87 8.47
CA LEU A 147 -3.37 7.40 8.32
C LEU A 147 -2.50 7.78 9.54
N ARG A 148 -2.67 9.00 10.04
CA ARG A 148 -1.95 9.48 11.23
C ARG A 148 -2.37 8.75 12.49
N SER A 149 -3.62 8.32 12.62
CA SER A 149 -4.09 7.54 13.78
C SER A 149 -3.41 6.17 13.90
N ILE A 150 -2.89 5.65 12.77
CA ILE A 150 -2.10 4.41 12.71
C ILE A 150 -0.61 4.67 12.99
N GLY A 151 -0.21 5.93 13.15
CA GLY A 151 1.19 6.31 13.40
C GLY A 151 2.00 6.54 12.11
N LEU A 152 1.35 6.77 10.98
CA LEU A 152 1.97 7.07 9.70
C LEU A 152 1.72 8.53 9.30
N GLN A 153 2.78 9.32 9.22
CA GLN A 153 2.72 10.67 8.66
C GLN A 153 3.22 10.63 7.22
N PRO A 154 2.43 11.07 6.23
CA PRO A 154 2.91 11.14 4.86
C PRO A 154 3.98 12.23 4.70
N ASP A 155 5.00 11.94 3.90
CA ASP A 155 6.02 12.91 3.50
C ASP A 155 5.56 13.67 2.26
N VAL A 156 4.77 13.00 1.40
CA VAL A 156 4.20 13.56 0.19
C VAL A 156 2.72 13.22 0.11
N LEU A 157 1.90 14.23 -0.20
CA LEU A 157 0.48 14.06 -0.43
C LEU A 157 0.19 14.27 -1.92
N ILE A 158 -0.35 13.23 -2.58
CA ILE A 158 -0.78 13.28 -3.96
C ILE A 158 -2.29 13.45 -3.99
N CYS A 159 -2.74 14.61 -4.48
CA CYS A 159 -4.16 14.94 -4.55
C CYS A 159 -4.69 14.72 -5.97
N ARG A 160 -5.48 13.65 -6.15
CA ARG A 160 -6.17 13.38 -7.41
C ARG A 160 -7.42 14.22 -7.50
N SER A 161 -7.62 14.92 -8.62
CA SER A 161 -8.78 15.76 -8.86
C SER A 161 -9.06 15.88 -10.37
N ASP A 162 -10.32 15.96 -10.74
CA ASP A 162 -10.75 16.20 -12.13
C ASP A 162 -10.64 17.69 -12.53
N HIS A 163 -10.50 18.56 -11.55
CA HIS A 163 -10.39 20.01 -11.73
C HIS A 163 -9.10 20.55 -11.07
N PRO A 164 -8.56 21.66 -11.58
CA PRO A 164 -7.43 22.32 -10.92
C PRO A 164 -7.77 22.66 -9.46
N ILE A 165 -6.89 22.29 -8.55
CA ILE A 165 -7.04 22.64 -7.13
C ILE A 165 -6.45 24.04 -6.94
N ASP A 166 -7.29 24.99 -6.56
CA ASP A 166 -6.88 26.38 -6.33
C ASP A 166 -5.92 26.53 -5.15
N LEU A 167 -5.22 27.67 -5.09
CA LEU A 167 -4.19 27.91 -4.08
C LEU A 167 -4.77 27.93 -2.65
N SER A 168 -6.00 28.41 -2.47
CA SER A 168 -6.64 28.45 -1.14
C SER A 168 -6.93 27.04 -0.63
N SER A 169 -7.43 26.19 -1.49
CA SER A 169 -7.67 24.77 -1.20
C SER A 169 -6.38 24.01 -0.92
N ARG A 170 -5.31 24.27 -1.67
CA ARG A 170 -3.97 23.69 -1.41
C ARG A 170 -3.43 24.10 -0.03
N ARG A 171 -3.52 25.39 0.31
CA ARG A 171 -3.11 25.89 1.63
C ARG A 171 -3.92 25.28 2.75
N LYS A 172 -5.24 25.12 2.54
CA LYS A 172 -6.12 24.47 3.50
C LYS A 172 -5.75 23.00 3.70
N ILE A 173 -5.50 22.25 2.63
CA ILE A 173 -5.01 20.88 2.73
C ILE A 173 -3.71 20.86 3.55
N ALA A 174 -2.70 21.63 3.18
CA ALA A 174 -1.43 21.68 3.88
C ALA A 174 -1.53 22.06 5.36
N LEU A 175 -2.52 22.88 5.74
CA LEU A 175 -2.73 23.25 7.15
C LEU A 175 -3.28 22.08 7.99
N PHE A 176 -4.10 21.21 7.39
CA PHE A 176 -4.80 20.12 8.11
C PHE A 176 -4.16 18.75 7.93
N THR A 177 -3.11 18.62 7.12
CA THR A 177 -2.41 17.36 6.82
C THR A 177 -0.94 17.43 7.19
#